data_8658dd788d0011001861848167899127
#
_entry.id   8658dd788d0011001861848167899127
#
_cell.length_a   1.000
_cell.length_b   1.000
_cell.length_c   1.000
_cell.angle_alpha   90.00
_cell.angle_beta   90.00
_cell.angle_gamma   90.00
#
_symmetry.space_group_name_H-M   'P 1'
#
loop_
_entity.id
_entity.type
_entity.pdbx_description
1 polymer ?
#
loop_
_entity_poly.entity_id
_entity_poly.type
_entity_poly.pdbx_seq_one_letter_code
_entity_poly.pdbx_strand_id
1 'polypeptide(L)'
;DVYKRQPLMSSSGKGQSTIAEPSQVREAWDYSIKGSRGDINEVIVEEFISFDYEITLLTVTQKNNNTLFCPPIGHIQKSGDYQQSWQPAKMNQNVLKDAQEISKKIVEKLSGCGIWGIEFFVKKDVVFFSELSPRPHDTGMVTLAGTQNFSEFELHARAILGLPIKEISLIQNGASSVILSQKNSIDTPTFTGLEKVSQITNTDVRIFGK
;
A
#
# COMPACT_ATOMS: atom_id res chain seq x y z
N ASP A 1 24.21 5.05 12.87
CA ASP A 1 22.86 4.52 12.62
C ASP A 1 22.07 5.55 11.80
N VAL A 2 21.30 5.08 10.85
CA VAL A 2 20.44 5.92 10.01
C VAL A 2 19.00 5.76 10.50
N TYR A 3 18.29 6.86 10.69
CA TYR A 3 16.91 6.86 11.16
C TYR A 3 15.99 7.52 10.14
N LYS A 4 14.76 7.01 10.05
CA LYS A 4 13.65 7.64 9.33
C LYS A 4 12.80 8.42 10.33
N ARG A 5 12.45 9.65 9.99
CA ARG A 5 11.55 10.49 10.79
C ARG A 5 10.33 10.86 9.95
N GLN A 6 9.16 10.75 10.53
CA GLN A 6 7.89 11.10 9.87
C GLN A 6 6.91 11.70 10.86
N PRO A 7 5.95 12.54 10.40
CA PRO A 7 4.87 13.03 11.23
C PRO A 7 3.96 11.88 11.69
N LEU A 8 3.31 12.04 12.84
CA LEU A 8 2.34 11.08 13.34
C LEU A 8 1.16 10.90 12.39
N MET A 9 0.75 11.99 11.72
CA MET A 9 -0.31 11.97 10.70
C MET A 9 0.18 12.67 9.43
N SER A 10 0.36 11.91 8.37
CA SER A 10 0.69 12.42 7.04
C SER A 10 0.15 11.52 5.94
N SER A 11 0.35 11.89 4.69
CA SER A 11 0.04 11.03 3.54
C SER A 11 1.11 11.21 2.46
N SER A 12 1.32 10.15 1.66
CA SER A 12 2.26 10.16 0.54
C SER A 12 3.68 10.59 0.94
N GLY A 13 4.15 10.13 2.09
CA GLY A 13 5.50 10.40 2.57
C GLY A 13 5.83 11.86 2.88
N LYS A 14 4.83 12.76 2.94
CA LYS A 14 5.06 14.16 3.28
C LYS A 14 5.59 14.32 4.70
N GLY A 15 6.64 15.12 4.87
CA GLY A 15 7.28 15.30 6.17
C GLY A 15 8.21 14.16 6.60
N GLN A 16 8.41 13.15 5.77
CA GLN A 16 9.38 12.08 6.04
C GLN A 16 10.78 12.51 5.63
N SER A 17 11.77 12.17 6.44
CA SER A 17 13.17 12.39 6.12
C SER A 17 14.05 11.29 6.72
N THR A 18 15.18 11.04 6.07
CA THR A 18 16.21 10.13 6.56
C THR A 18 17.28 10.95 7.26
N ILE A 19 17.70 10.55 8.45
CA ILE A 19 18.71 11.22 9.27
C ILE A 19 19.92 10.31 9.34
N ALA A 20 21.01 10.74 8.73
CA ALA A 20 22.31 10.05 8.79
C ALA A 20 23.19 10.57 9.94
N GLU A 21 23.04 11.82 10.31
CA GLU A 21 23.88 12.49 11.31
C GLU A 21 23.05 13.32 12.31
N PRO A 22 23.50 13.46 13.57
CA PRO A 22 22.80 14.24 14.60
C PRO A 22 22.51 15.70 14.20
N SER A 23 23.36 16.31 13.39
CA SER A 23 23.20 17.68 12.89
C SER A 23 21.90 17.90 12.09
N GLN A 24 21.37 16.85 11.46
CA GLN A 24 20.16 16.88 10.61
C GLN A 24 18.86 16.80 11.44
N VAL A 25 18.93 16.51 12.73
CA VAL A 25 17.74 16.26 13.56
C VAL A 25 16.78 17.45 13.59
N ARG A 26 17.31 18.66 13.70
CA ARG A 26 16.48 19.88 13.78
C ARG A 26 15.72 20.13 12.47
N GLU A 27 16.41 20.06 11.36
CA GLU A 27 15.81 20.25 10.04
C GLU A 27 14.73 19.17 9.76
N ALA A 28 15.05 17.92 10.08
CA ALA A 28 14.11 16.80 9.95
C ALA A 28 12.86 16.97 10.83
N TRP A 29 13.00 17.51 12.03
CA TRP A 29 11.90 17.86 12.91
C TRP A 29 11.00 18.92 12.27
N ASP A 30 11.59 20.06 11.89
CA ASP A 30 10.85 21.19 11.32
C ASP A 30 10.13 20.78 10.01
N TYR A 31 10.75 19.94 9.19
CA TYR A 31 10.13 19.37 7.99
C TYR A 31 8.98 18.44 8.31
N SER A 32 9.12 17.57 9.31
CA SER A 32 8.05 16.65 9.72
C SER A 32 6.83 17.39 10.26
N ILE A 33 7.04 18.40 11.11
CA ILE A 33 5.94 19.19 11.66
C ILE A 33 5.20 19.97 10.56
N LYS A 34 5.92 20.56 9.61
CA LYS A 34 5.28 21.24 8.44
C LYS A 34 4.50 20.30 7.56
N GLY A 35 4.91 19.05 7.45
CA GLY A 35 4.23 18.00 6.65
C GLY A 35 3.08 17.30 7.39
N SER A 36 2.92 17.56 8.69
CA SER A 36 1.88 16.97 9.53
C SER A 36 0.48 17.48 9.14
N ARG A 37 -0.51 16.60 9.33
CA ARG A 37 -1.94 16.97 9.28
C ARG A 37 -2.48 17.03 10.70
N GLY A 38 -2.98 18.20 11.11
CA GLY A 38 -3.52 18.46 12.44
C GLY A 38 -2.53 19.16 13.37
N ASP A 39 -2.91 19.33 14.61
CA ASP A 39 -2.22 20.18 15.61
C ASP A 39 -1.28 19.40 16.55
N ILE A 40 -0.97 18.14 16.22
CA ILE A 40 -0.13 17.30 17.04
C ILE A 40 1.34 17.52 16.65
N ASN A 41 2.13 18.00 17.61
CA ASN A 41 3.57 18.22 17.45
C ASN A 41 4.38 16.98 17.91
N GLU A 42 4.05 15.83 17.33
CA GLU A 42 4.73 14.57 17.60
C GLU A 42 5.24 13.96 16.30
N VAL A 43 6.35 13.24 16.38
CA VAL A 43 6.94 12.54 15.25
C VAL A 43 7.29 11.11 15.63
N ILE A 44 7.24 10.22 14.66
CA ILE A 44 7.73 8.86 14.80
C ILE A 44 9.19 8.83 14.33
N VAL A 45 10.05 8.20 15.12
CA VAL A 45 11.46 7.96 14.79
C VAL A 45 11.66 6.46 14.70
N GLU A 46 12.09 5.98 13.54
CA GLU A 46 12.22 4.56 13.24
C GLU A 46 13.62 4.24 12.75
N GLU A 47 14.05 3.00 12.96
CA GLU A 47 15.25 2.48 12.32
C GLU A 47 15.07 2.50 10.79
N PHE A 48 16.09 2.93 10.07
CA PHE A 48 16.08 2.85 8.61
C PHE A 48 16.34 1.41 8.18
N ILE A 49 15.34 0.80 7.52
CA ILE A 49 15.45 -0.55 7.00
C ILE A 49 15.89 -0.51 5.53
N SER A 50 17.12 -0.95 5.27
CA SER A 50 17.58 -1.24 3.90
C SER A 50 17.01 -2.58 3.47
N PHE A 51 15.93 -2.59 2.71
CA PHE A 51 15.18 -3.77 2.30
C PHE A 51 15.58 -4.25 0.90
N ASP A 52 15.25 -5.52 0.61
CA ASP A 52 15.46 -6.13 -0.71
C ASP A 52 14.25 -5.88 -1.63
N TYR A 53 13.04 -5.91 -1.07
CA TYR A 53 11.78 -5.61 -1.77
C TYR A 53 10.66 -5.26 -0.79
N GLU A 54 9.60 -4.67 -1.34
CA GLU A 54 8.38 -4.28 -0.61
C GLU A 54 7.19 -5.12 -1.05
N ILE A 55 6.29 -5.39 -0.11
CA ILE A 55 4.99 -6.00 -0.41
C ILE A 55 3.86 -5.27 0.30
N THR A 56 2.68 -5.34 -0.31
CA THR A 56 1.41 -5.08 0.37
C THR A 56 0.67 -6.39 0.57
N LEU A 57 0.23 -6.65 1.79
CA LEU A 57 -0.66 -7.74 2.12
C LEU A 57 -2.05 -7.18 2.43
N LEU A 58 -2.95 -7.23 1.45
CA LEU A 58 -4.34 -6.89 1.67
C LEU A 58 -4.96 -7.91 2.60
N THR A 59 -5.42 -7.45 3.74
CA THR A 59 -6.01 -8.26 4.82
C THR A 59 -7.48 -7.88 4.98
N VAL A 60 -8.36 -8.85 5.07
CA VAL A 60 -9.80 -8.63 5.16
C VAL A 60 -10.33 -9.17 6.48
N THR A 61 -10.95 -8.32 7.27
CA THR A 61 -11.65 -8.72 8.51
C THR A 61 -13.15 -8.68 8.31
N GLN A 62 -13.83 -9.75 8.73
CA GLN A 62 -15.26 -9.95 8.57
C GLN A 62 -16.00 -9.85 9.91
N LYS A 63 -17.31 -9.62 9.88
CA LYS A 63 -18.16 -9.54 11.10
C LYS A 63 -18.12 -10.77 11.99
N ASN A 64 -17.80 -11.94 11.45
CA ASN A 64 -17.63 -13.18 12.19
C ASN A 64 -16.21 -13.35 12.79
N ASN A 65 -15.41 -12.29 12.81
CA ASN A 65 -14.00 -12.26 13.24
C ASN A 65 -13.07 -13.16 12.41
N ASN A 66 -13.51 -13.62 11.23
CA ASN A 66 -12.63 -14.32 10.31
C ASN A 66 -11.75 -13.33 9.55
N THR A 67 -10.46 -13.59 9.54
CA THR A 67 -9.46 -12.82 8.81
C THR A 67 -8.98 -13.60 7.60
N LEU A 68 -9.07 -12.99 6.42
CA LEU A 68 -8.58 -13.53 5.16
C LEU A 68 -7.46 -12.66 4.61
N PHE A 69 -6.57 -13.28 3.84
CA PHE A 69 -5.46 -12.61 3.20
C PHE A 69 -5.56 -12.75 1.69
N CYS A 70 -5.34 -11.66 0.98
CA CYS A 70 -5.13 -11.73 -0.47
C CYS A 70 -3.76 -12.33 -0.79
N PRO A 71 -3.56 -12.86 -2.00
CA PRO A 71 -2.23 -13.13 -2.51
C PRO A 71 -1.35 -11.88 -2.38
N PRO A 72 -0.07 -12.02 -1.96
CA PRO A 72 0.80 -10.87 -1.72
C PRO A 72 1.01 -10.05 -2.98
N ILE A 73 1.06 -8.74 -2.83
CA ILE A 73 1.26 -7.78 -3.92
C ILE A 73 2.67 -7.19 -3.78
N GLY A 74 3.51 -7.36 -4.80
CA GLY A 74 4.76 -6.62 -4.91
C GLY A 74 4.50 -5.23 -5.49
N HIS A 75 5.27 -4.24 -5.07
CA HIS A 75 5.11 -2.89 -5.59
C HIS A 75 6.42 -2.11 -5.63
N ILE A 76 6.40 -1.01 -6.35
CA ILE A 76 7.46 -0.01 -6.41
C ILE A 76 6.83 1.34 -6.12
N GLN A 77 7.43 2.07 -5.19
CA GLN A 77 7.11 3.46 -4.90
C GLN A 77 8.30 4.36 -5.26
N LYS A 78 8.01 5.60 -5.60
CA LYS A 78 9.03 6.63 -5.84
C LYS A 78 8.61 7.90 -5.10
N SER A 79 9.45 8.34 -4.17
CA SER A 79 9.17 9.53 -3.34
C SER A 79 7.82 9.48 -2.60
N GLY A 80 7.40 8.28 -2.17
CA GLY A 80 6.12 8.04 -1.50
C GLY A 80 4.92 7.90 -2.44
N ASP A 81 5.12 8.02 -3.75
CA ASP A 81 4.05 7.83 -4.73
C ASP A 81 4.13 6.43 -5.35
N TYR A 82 3.00 5.75 -5.38
CA TYR A 82 2.82 4.47 -6.07
C TYR A 82 3.18 4.59 -7.55
N GLN A 83 3.96 3.65 -8.06
CA GLN A 83 4.35 3.58 -9.48
C GLN A 83 3.82 2.33 -10.15
N GLN A 84 4.09 1.17 -9.57
CA GLN A 84 3.75 -0.13 -10.13
C GLN A 84 3.42 -1.13 -9.03
N SER A 85 2.54 -2.09 -9.34
CA SER A 85 2.32 -3.27 -8.53
C SER A 85 2.09 -4.50 -9.40
N TRP A 86 2.33 -5.67 -8.82
CA TRP A 86 2.08 -6.97 -9.47
C TRP A 86 1.59 -7.99 -8.44
N GLN A 87 0.80 -8.92 -8.90
CA GLN A 87 0.23 -9.98 -8.08
C GLN A 87 0.26 -11.32 -8.82
N PRO A 88 0.75 -12.41 -8.19
CA PRO A 88 1.29 -12.43 -6.84
C PRO A 88 2.75 -11.96 -6.80
N ALA A 89 3.18 -11.40 -5.66
CA ALA A 89 4.58 -11.22 -5.38
C ALA A 89 5.24 -12.58 -5.15
N LYS A 90 6.38 -12.81 -5.79
CA LYS A 90 7.17 -14.02 -5.54
C LYS A 90 7.94 -13.85 -4.23
N MET A 91 7.65 -14.70 -3.25
CA MET A 91 8.32 -14.66 -1.95
C MET A 91 8.37 -16.04 -1.29
N ASN A 92 9.22 -16.18 -0.29
CA ASN A 92 9.31 -17.39 0.52
C ASN A 92 8.02 -17.59 1.33
N GLN A 93 7.51 -18.82 1.40
CA GLN A 93 6.28 -19.16 2.10
C GLN A 93 6.35 -18.88 3.62
N ASN A 94 7.50 -19.04 4.25
CA ASN A 94 7.68 -18.71 5.67
C ASN A 94 7.57 -17.19 5.88
N VAL A 95 8.18 -16.39 5.00
CA VAL A 95 8.11 -14.92 5.02
C VAL A 95 6.67 -14.45 4.84
N LEU A 96 5.91 -15.07 3.93
CA LEU A 96 4.48 -14.78 3.76
C LEU A 96 3.69 -15.10 5.02
N LYS A 97 3.96 -16.26 5.63
CA LYS A 97 3.30 -16.66 6.89
C LYS A 97 3.58 -15.67 8.02
N ASP A 98 4.82 -15.22 8.17
CA ASP A 98 5.19 -14.22 9.16
C ASP A 98 4.45 -12.88 8.92
N ALA A 99 4.36 -12.44 7.67
CA ALA A 99 3.59 -11.25 7.30
C ALA A 99 2.09 -11.41 7.65
N GLN A 100 1.50 -12.58 7.38
CA GLN A 100 0.12 -12.89 7.74
C GLN A 100 -0.11 -12.89 9.25
N GLU A 101 0.81 -13.45 10.02
CA GLU A 101 0.74 -13.48 11.50
C GLU A 101 0.82 -12.07 12.10
N ILE A 102 1.73 -11.24 11.58
CA ILE A 102 1.85 -9.83 11.98
C ILE A 102 0.56 -9.07 11.63
N SER A 103 0.08 -9.22 10.39
CA SER A 103 -1.14 -8.58 9.92
C SER A 103 -2.34 -8.95 10.79
N LYS A 104 -2.51 -10.24 11.10
CA LYS A 104 -3.58 -10.73 11.96
C LYS A 104 -3.55 -10.10 13.34
N LYS A 105 -2.39 -10.07 13.98
CA LYS A 105 -2.20 -9.44 15.30
C LYS A 105 -2.58 -7.95 15.31
N ILE A 106 -2.25 -7.23 14.22
CA ILE A 106 -2.54 -5.81 14.09
C ILE A 106 -4.05 -5.58 13.94
N VAL A 107 -4.69 -6.25 12.98
CA VAL A 107 -6.12 -6.02 12.70
C VAL A 107 -7.03 -6.49 13.84
N GLU A 108 -6.64 -7.54 14.58
CA GLU A 108 -7.35 -7.98 15.77
C GLU A 108 -7.34 -6.91 16.89
N LYS A 109 -6.22 -6.18 17.04
CA LYS A 109 -6.12 -5.09 18.03
C LYS A 109 -6.88 -3.83 17.62
N LEU A 110 -6.89 -3.51 16.33
CA LEU A 110 -7.59 -2.34 15.82
C LEU A 110 -9.10 -2.54 15.77
N SER A 111 -9.53 -3.79 15.65
CA SER A 111 -10.93 -4.20 15.49
C SER A 111 -11.62 -3.54 14.27
N GLY A 112 -12.81 -4.01 13.93
CA GLY A 112 -13.58 -3.51 12.79
C GLY A 112 -13.63 -4.48 11.61
N CYS A 113 -14.48 -4.16 10.64
CA CYS A 113 -14.68 -4.97 9.43
C CYS A 113 -14.31 -4.15 8.20
N GLY A 114 -13.59 -4.75 7.28
CA GLY A 114 -13.15 -4.09 6.06
C GLY A 114 -11.88 -4.68 5.51
N ILE A 115 -11.29 -3.95 4.59
CA ILE A 115 -9.97 -4.27 4.04
C ILE A 115 -8.91 -3.37 4.66
N TRP A 116 -7.74 -3.95 4.87
CA TRP A 116 -6.56 -3.29 5.43
C TRP A 116 -5.40 -3.50 4.47
N GLY A 117 -4.84 -2.42 3.94
CA GLY A 117 -3.60 -2.44 3.17
C GLY A 117 -2.42 -2.38 4.14
N ILE A 118 -1.70 -3.48 4.31
CA ILE A 118 -0.57 -3.56 5.23
C ILE A 118 0.71 -3.72 4.42
N GLU A 119 1.61 -2.76 4.58
CA GLU A 119 2.89 -2.74 3.87
C GLU A 119 4.01 -3.31 4.73
N PHE A 120 4.88 -4.06 4.06
CA PHE A 120 6.05 -4.68 4.67
C PHE A 120 7.29 -4.47 3.83
N PHE A 121 8.40 -4.20 4.49
CA PHE A 121 9.73 -4.39 3.94
C PHE A 121 10.18 -5.83 4.16
N VAL A 122 10.86 -6.41 3.20
CA VAL A 122 11.46 -7.72 3.32
C VAL A 122 12.97 -7.61 3.10
N LYS A 123 13.74 -8.14 4.04
CA LYS A 123 15.20 -8.18 4.00
C LYS A 123 15.71 -9.54 4.44
N LYS A 124 16.40 -10.25 3.56
CA LYS A 124 16.97 -11.57 3.87
C LYS A 124 15.97 -12.51 4.55
N ASP A 125 14.78 -12.65 3.97
CA ASP A 125 13.68 -13.45 4.52
C ASP A 125 13.14 -13.01 5.91
N VAL A 126 13.42 -11.80 6.34
CA VAL A 126 12.82 -11.19 7.53
C VAL A 126 11.83 -10.10 7.12
N VAL A 127 10.67 -10.11 7.75
CA VAL A 127 9.57 -9.18 7.50
C VAL A 127 9.60 -8.04 8.51
N PHE A 128 9.53 -6.80 8.03
CA PHE A 128 9.40 -5.60 8.86
C PHE A 128 8.11 -4.89 8.49
N PHE A 129 7.26 -4.64 9.48
CA PHE A 129 6.06 -3.83 9.30
C PHE A 129 6.47 -2.39 8.92
N SER A 130 5.82 -1.84 7.89
CA SER A 130 6.06 -0.47 7.44
C SER A 130 4.87 0.44 7.76
N GLU A 131 3.72 0.18 7.16
CA GLU A 131 2.54 1.00 7.40
C GLU A 131 1.24 0.21 7.28
N LEU A 132 0.14 0.79 7.77
CA LEU A 132 -1.19 0.25 7.63
C LEU A 132 -2.15 1.33 7.17
N SER A 133 -2.95 0.99 6.15
CA SER A 133 -4.05 1.80 5.65
C SER A 133 -5.37 1.06 5.86
N PRO A 134 -6.32 1.59 6.66
CA PRO A 134 -7.60 0.94 6.93
C PRO A 134 -8.62 1.21 5.80
N ARG A 135 -8.24 0.93 4.57
CA ARG A 135 -8.99 1.21 3.34
C ARG A 135 -8.41 0.42 2.16
N PRO A 136 -9.12 0.37 1.00
CA PRO A 136 -8.49 -0.03 -0.26
C PRO A 136 -7.18 0.73 -0.49
N HIS A 137 -6.18 0.07 -1.06
CA HIS A 137 -4.81 0.56 -1.14
C HIS A 137 -4.38 0.73 -2.60
N ASP A 138 -3.60 1.77 -2.89
CA ASP A 138 -3.18 2.09 -4.26
C ASP A 138 -2.46 0.90 -4.95
N THR A 139 -1.65 0.14 -4.20
CA THR A 139 -1.02 -1.08 -4.72
C THR A 139 -2.03 -2.19 -5.06
N GLY A 140 -3.19 -2.19 -4.40
CA GLY A 140 -4.30 -3.11 -4.63
C GLY A 140 -5.06 -2.91 -5.93
N MET A 141 -4.80 -1.80 -6.66
CA MET A 141 -5.36 -1.56 -7.99
C MET A 141 -5.10 -2.71 -8.97
N VAL A 142 -4.04 -3.46 -8.78
CA VAL A 142 -3.76 -4.67 -9.58
C VAL A 142 -4.87 -5.71 -9.51
N THR A 143 -5.67 -5.74 -8.43
CA THR A 143 -6.81 -6.66 -8.30
C THR A 143 -7.95 -6.35 -9.29
N LEU A 144 -8.00 -5.13 -9.82
CA LEU A 144 -8.95 -4.75 -10.89
C LEU A 144 -8.62 -5.42 -12.25
N ALA A 145 -7.41 -5.91 -12.41
CA ALA A 145 -7.02 -6.71 -13.57
C ALA A 145 -7.48 -8.18 -13.50
N GLY A 146 -8.33 -8.53 -12.51
CA GLY A 146 -8.83 -9.89 -12.35
C GLY A 146 -7.77 -10.88 -11.87
N THR A 147 -6.78 -10.43 -11.13
CA THR A 147 -5.72 -11.29 -10.59
C THR A 147 -6.24 -12.26 -9.53
N GLN A 148 -7.31 -11.89 -8.85
CA GLN A 148 -7.98 -12.70 -7.83
C GLN A 148 -9.51 -12.66 -8.02
N ASN A 149 -10.24 -13.56 -7.34
CA ASN A 149 -11.69 -13.73 -7.48
C ASN A 149 -12.53 -12.51 -7.09
N PHE A 150 -12.01 -11.60 -6.27
CA PHE A 150 -12.66 -10.34 -5.89
C PHE A 150 -11.64 -9.19 -5.91
N SER A 151 -12.03 -8.04 -6.46
CA SER A 151 -11.21 -6.84 -6.34
C SER A 151 -11.14 -6.37 -4.87
N GLU A 152 -10.13 -5.59 -4.54
CA GLU A 152 -9.99 -5.00 -3.20
C GLU A 152 -11.23 -4.18 -2.79
N PHE A 153 -11.85 -3.48 -3.74
CA PHE A 153 -13.06 -2.69 -3.50
C PHE A 153 -14.26 -3.57 -3.19
N GLU A 154 -14.41 -4.68 -3.91
CA GLU A 154 -15.46 -5.65 -3.67
C GLU A 154 -15.27 -6.35 -2.32
N LEU A 155 -14.05 -6.73 -1.97
CA LEU A 155 -13.72 -7.29 -0.66
C LEU A 155 -14.07 -6.33 0.46
N HIS A 156 -13.73 -5.04 0.31
CA HIS A 156 -14.07 -4.01 1.28
C HIS A 156 -15.59 -3.87 1.45
N ALA A 157 -16.30 -3.71 0.34
CA ALA A 157 -17.76 -3.58 0.35
C ALA A 157 -18.43 -4.80 1.00
N ARG A 158 -18.03 -6.02 0.64
CA ARG A 158 -18.55 -7.26 1.26
C ARG A 158 -18.30 -7.29 2.76
N ALA A 159 -17.11 -6.97 3.20
CA ALA A 159 -16.74 -7.00 4.62
C ALA A 159 -17.57 -6.01 5.46
N ILE A 160 -17.71 -4.76 5.03
CA ILE A 160 -18.49 -3.74 5.77
C ILE A 160 -19.99 -4.01 5.76
N LEU A 161 -20.52 -4.57 4.66
CA LEU A 161 -21.92 -4.98 4.56
C LEU A 161 -22.22 -6.29 5.31
N GLY A 162 -21.17 -7.02 5.72
CA GLY A 162 -21.33 -8.32 6.39
C GLY A 162 -21.70 -9.45 5.42
N LEU A 163 -21.42 -9.29 4.14
CA LEU A 163 -21.56 -10.36 3.14
C LEU A 163 -20.41 -11.35 3.32
N PRO A 164 -20.68 -12.67 3.42
CA PRO A 164 -19.63 -13.64 3.69
C PRO A 164 -18.65 -13.75 2.54
N ILE A 165 -17.37 -13.78 2.86
CA ILE A 165 -16.27 -14.11 1.97
C ILE A 165 -15.71 -15.45 2.44
N LYS A 166 -15.87 -16.49 1.63
CA LYS A 166 -15.42 -17.84 1.99
C LYS A 166 -13.90 -17.97 1.82
N GLU A 167 -13.41 -17.50 0.69
CA GLU A 167 -11.99 -17.57 0.33
C GLU A 167 -11.61 -16.46 -0.65
N ILE A 168 -10.34 -16.13 -0.66
CA ILE A 168 -9.72 -15.25 -1.66
C ILE A 168 -8.68 -16.09 -2.39
N SER A 169 -8.85 -16.25 -3.70
CA SER A 169 -8.00 -17.11 -4.53
C SER A 169 -7.42 -16.35 -5.70
N LEU A 170 -6.15 -16.62 -5.99
CA LEU A 170 -5.47 -16.14 -7.19
C LEU A 170 -6.10 -16.77 -8.43
N ILE A 171 -6.40 -15.97 -9.43
CA ILE A 171 -6.94 -16.42 -10.73
C ILE A 171 -5.83 -16.41 -11.78
N GLN A 172 -5.09 -15.31 -11.86
CA GLN A 172 -4.02 -15.11 -12.83
C GLN A 172 -2.99 -14.11 -12.33
N ASN A 173 -1.84 -14.10 -12.96
CA ASN A 173 -0.84 -13.07 -12.72
C ASN A 173 -1.25 -11.77 -13.43
N GLY A 174 -0.96 -10.63 -12.79
CA GLY A 174 -1.20 -9.34 -13.39
C GLY A 174 -0.32 -8.25 -12.80
N ALA A 175 -0.29 -7.12 -13.49
CA ALA A 175 0.44 -5.93 -13.05
C ALA A 175 -0.39 -4.68 -13.31
N SER A 176 -0.12 -3.64 -12.53
CA SER A 176 -0.71 -2.32 -12.68
C SER A 176 0.40 -1.27 -12.63
N SER A 177 0.25 -0.22 -13.42
CA SER A 177 1.17 0.92 -13.43
C SER A 177 0.38 2.21 -13.50
N VAL A 178 0.79 3.22 -12.74
CA VAL A 178 0.18 4.54 -12.75
C VAL A 178 0.91 5.47 -13.71
N ILE A 179 0.15 6.29 -14.42
CA ILE A 179 0.67 7.39 -15.23
C ILE A 179 0.22 8.69 -14.55
N LEU A 180 1.15 9.33 -13.87
CA LEU A 180 0.89 10.59 -13.18
C LEU A 180 1.06 11.78 -14.12
N SER A 181 0.20 12.79 -13.98
CA SER A 181 0.39 14.08 -14.66
C SER A 181 1.67 14.74 -14.18
N GLN A 182 2.48 15.22 -15.12
CA GLN A 182 3.72 15.95 -14.81
C GLN A 182 3.53 17.48 -14.81
N LYS A 183 2.34 17.96 -15.14
CA LYS A 183 2.03 19.39 -15.24
C LYS A 183 0.77 19.72 -14.47
N ASN A 184 0.80 20.85 -13.77
CA ASN A 184 -0.39 21.45 -13.23
C ASN A 184 -1.07 22.30 -14.32
N SER A 185 -2.37 22.13 -14.51
CA SER A 185 -3.20 22.93 -15.40
C SER A 185 -4.57 23.16 -14.77
N ILE A 186 -5.21 24.26 -15.13
CA ILE A 186 -6.61 24.53 -14.83
C ILE A 186 -7.54 23.94 -15.89
N ASP A 187 -6.99 23.51 -17.01
CA ASP A 187 -7.76 22.92 -18.12
C ASP A 187 -8.10 21.46 -17.82
N THR A 188 -9.17 20.98 -18.42
CA THR A 188 -9.54 19.57 -18.38
C THR A 188 -8.42 18.73 -19.00
N PRO A 189 -7.93 17.68 -18.30
CA PRO A 189 -6.87 16.85 -18.82
C PRO A 189 -7.30 16.11 -20.08
N THR A 190 -6.38 16.02 -21.05
CA THR A 190 -6.55 15.23 -22.28
C THR A 190 -5.68 13.98 -22.20
N PHE A 191 -6.22 12.87 -22.69
CA PHE A 191 -5.55 11.58 -22.70
C PHE A 191 -5.25 11.16 -24.13
N THR A 192 -3.98 10.88 -24.40
CA THR A 192 -3.52 10.41 -25.71
C THR A 192 -3.01 8.96 -25.60
N GLY A 193 -3.07 8.22 -26.69
CA GLY A 193 -2.57 6.84 -26.74
C GLY A 193 -3.57 5.78 -26.25
N LEU A 194 -4.78 6.14 -25.82
CA LEU A 194 -5.79 5.18 -25.37
C LEU A 194 -6.13 4.16 -26.46
N GLU A 195 -6.25 4.60 -27.71
CA GLU A 195 -6.48 3.73 -28.86
C GLU A 195 -5.39 2.65 -29.01
N LYS A 196 -4.12 3.03 -28.83
CA LYS A 196 -3.00 2.09 -28.90
C LYS A 196 -3.02 1.08 -27.74
N VAL A 197 -3.32 1.53 -26.54
CA VAL A 197 -3.40 0.65 -25.36
C VAL A 197 -4.55 -0.33 -25.51
N SER A 198 -5.70 0.11 -26.04
CA SER A 198 -6.87 -0.76 -26.27
C SER A 198 -6.61 -1.90 -27.26
N GLN A 199 -5.54 -1.82 -28.06
CA GLN A 199 -5.13 -2.90 -28.96
C GLN A 199 -4.22 -3.95 -28.29
N ILE A 200 -3.79 -3.71 -27.04
CA ILE A 200 -2.95 -4.65 -26.29
C ILE A 200 -3.86 -5.64 -25.59
N THR A 201 -3.69 -6.92 -25.88
CA THR A 201 -4.46 -8.00 -25.29
C THR A 201 -4.32 -8.02 -23.75
N ASN A 202 -5.41 -8.27 -23.06
CA ASN A 202 -5.46 -8.35 -21.58
C ASN A 202 -4.98 -7.07 -20.87
N THR A 203 -5.22 -5.92 -21.49
CA THR A 203 -4.86 -4.61 -20.93
C THR A 203 -6.11 -3.76 -20.77
N ASP A 204 -6.25 -3.14 -19.62
CA ASP A 204 -7.32 -2.19 -19.28
C ASP A 204 -6.73 -0.85 -18.86
N VAL A 205 -7.47 0.23 -19.12
CA VAL A 205 -7.09 1.59 -18.73
C VAL A 205 -8.18 2.19 -17.91
N ARG A 206 -7.83 2.72 -16.75
CA ARG A 206 -8.75 3.42 -15.87
C ARG A 206 -8.30 4.85 -15.67
N ILE A 207 -9.21 5.78 -15.92
CA ILE A 207 -8.98 7.21 -15.77
C ILE A 207 -9.56 7.65 -14.42
N PHE A 208 -8.71 8.23 -13.59
CA PHE A 208 -9.10 8.82 -12.32
C PHE A 208 -9.07 10.33 -12.44
N GLY A 209 -10.18 10.98 -12.07
CA GLY A 209 -10.25 12.43 -11.89
C GLY A 209 -9.73 12.81 -10.50
N LYS A 210 -8.80 13.75 -10.45
CA LYS A 210 -8.38 14.41 -9.21
C LYS A 210 -8.58 15.90 -9.36
#